data_4ced3e2d128ead7bfa35ff6be449dd55
#
_entry.id   4ced3e2d128ead7bfa35ff6be449dd55
#
_cell.length_a   1.000
_cell.length_b   1.000
_cell.length_c   1.000
_cell.angle_alpha   90.00
_cell.angle_beta   90.00
_cell.angle_gamma   90.00
#
_symmetry.space_group_name_H-M   'P 1'
#
loop_
_entity.id
_entity.type
_entity.pdbx_description
1 polymer ?
#
loop_
_entity_poly.entity_id
_entity_poly.type
_entity_poly.pdbx_seq_one_letter_code
_entity_poly.pdbx_strand_id
1 'polypeptide(L)'
;MGELFIAMAVMGVVLFILYKLKILKFNSVTGYYKKSSKGVSATYKKLNGFEQFSFLLKKEQSYDLHYDLEIEAGVMKLIMRDKGKRVIFEKEMDSDLEDVFTFTTVKRLHRVEIEGEQAKGKCNFHFKERTT
;
A
#
# COMPACT_ATOMS: atom_id res chain seq x y z
N MET A 1 -20.50 30.59 -31.62
CA MET A 1 -19.36 30.82 -30.72
C MET A 1 -19.69 30.69 -29.25
N GLY A 2 -20.90 31.03 -28.79
CA GLY A 2 -21.29 30.84 -27.40
C GLY A 2 -21.34 29.39 -26.92
N GLU A 3 -21.68 28.45 -27.81
CA GLU A 3 -21.79 27.02 -27.47
C GLU A 3 -20.43 26.38 -27.16
N LEU A 4 -19.39 26.81 -27.86
CA LEU A 4 -18.04 26.31 -27.60
C LEU A 4 -17.53 26.75 -26.20
N PHE A 5 -17.83 27.98 -25.82
CA PHE A 5 -17.49 28.54 -24.52
C PHE A 5 -18.20 27.79 -23.36
N ILE A 6 -19.47 27.49 -23.57
CA ILE A 6 -20.28 26.75 -22.57
C ILE A 6 -19.74 25.33 -22.43
N ALA A 7 -19.39 24.64 -23.52
CA ALA A 7 -18.82 23.28 -23.47
C ALA A 7 -17.49 23.27 -22.75
N MET A 8 -16.61 24.24 -22.96
CA MET A 8 -15.32 24.31 -22.26
C MET A 8 -15.50 24.62 -20.78
N ALA A 9 -16.44 25.48 -20.41
CA ALA A 9 -16.73 25.81 -19.01
C ALA A 9 -17.29 24.58 -18.26
N VAL A 10 -18.19 23.82 -18.87
CA VAL A 10 -18.76 22.60 -18.31
C VAL A 10 -17.68 21.55 -18.12
N MET A 11 -16.80 21.34 -19.09
CA MET A 11 -15.70 20.41 -18.99
C MET A 11 -14.74 20.78 -17.85
N GLY A 12 -14.41 22.06 -17.70
CA GLY A 12 -13.58 22.55 -16.61
C GLY A 12 -14.19 22.31 -15.23
N VAL A 13 -15.51 22.54 -15.10
CA VAL A 13 -16.24 22.29 -13.84
C VAL A 13 -16.26 20.80 -13.51
N VAL A 14 -16.49 19.93 -14.49
CA VAL A 14 -16.49 18.48 -14.29
C VAL A 14 -15.12 18.00 -13.83
N LEU A 15 -14.05 18.45 -14.45
CA LEU A 15 -12.68 18.09 -14.05
C LEU A 15 -12.36 18.58 -12.64
N PHE A 16 -12.83 19.79 -12.29
CA PHE A 16 -12.64 20.35 -10.95
C PHE A 16 -13.39 19.55 -9.88
N ILE A 17 -14.61 19.12 -10.16
CA ILE A 17 -15.41 18.28 -9.27
C ILE A 17 -14.76 16.92 -9.09
N LEU A 18 -14.28 16.29 -10.16
CA LEU A 18 -13.56 15.01 -10.11
C LEU A 18 -12.29 15.12 -9.27
N TYR A 19 -11.58 16.23 -9.39
CA TYR A 19 -10.39 16.51 -8.58
C TYR A 19 -10.75 16.66 -7.08
N LYS A 20 -11.81 17.40 -6.78
CA LYS A 20 -12.27 17.60 -5.38
C LYS A 20 -12.79 16.33 -4.75
N LEU A 21 -13.45 15.46 -5.50
CA LEU A 21 -13.96 14.18 -5.02
C LEU A 21 -12.85 13.13 -4.89
N LYS A 22 -11.61 13.47 -5.24
CA LYS A 22 -10.44 12.57 -5.17
C LYS A 22 -10.62 11.27 -5.96
N ILE A 23 -11.43 11.30 -7.00
CA ILE A 23 -11.55 10.18 -7.94
C ILE A 23 -10.23 10.00 -8.67
N LEU A 24 -9.52 11.11 -8.92
CA LEU A 24 -8.12 11.10 -9.30
C LEU A 24 -7.28 11.07 -8.01
N LYS A 25 -7.01 9.87 -7.51
CA LYS A 25 -6.16 9.72 -6.33
C LYS A 25 -4.72 10.05 -6.69
N PHE A 26 -4.27 11.21 -6.30
CA PHE A 26 -2.84 11.51 -6.30
C PHE A 26 -2.23 10.89 -5.07
N ASN A 27 -1.24 10.04 -5.24
CA ASN A 27 -0.43 9.57 -4.15
C ASN A 27 0.30 10.76 -3.53
N SER A 28 -0.05 11.09 -2.30
CA SER A 28 0.67 12.09 -1.52
C SER A 28 1.40 11.36 -0.41
N VAL A 29 2.67 11.04 -0.67
CA VAL A 29 3.51 10.30 0.27
C VAL A 29 4.67 11.16 0.69
N THR A 30 4.77 11.44 1.98
CA THR A 30 5.89 12.16 2.57
C THR A 30 6.50 11.28 3.66
N GLY A 31 7.75 10.90 3.48
CA GLY A 31 8.43 10.02 4.41
C GLY A 31 9.64 9.39 3.77
N TYR A 32 10.15 8.34 4.39
CA TYR A 32 11.28 7.59 3.86
C TYR A 32 11.11 6.11 4.15
N TYR A 33 11.76 5.27 3.35
CA TYR A 33 11.76 3.84 3.58
C TYR A 33 13.13 3.24 3.31
N LYS A 34 13.36 2.07 3.91
CA LYS A 34 14.56 1.27 3.70
C LYS A 34 14.11 -0.14 3.31
N LYS A 35 14.42 -0.53 2.08
CA LYS A 35 14.03 -1.83 1.54
C LYS A 35 15.22 -2.78 1.50
N SER A 36 15.01 -4.00 2.01
CA SER A 36 15.95 -5.11 1.83
C SER A 36 15.36 -6.16 0.90
N SER A 37 16.08 -7.26 0.65
CA SER A 37 15.59 -8.35 -0.20
C SER A 37 14.37 -9.06 0.37
N LYS A 38 14.12 -8.96 1.68
CA LYS A 38 13.06 -9.67 2.37
C LYS A 38 12.19 -8.79 3.29
N GLY A 39 12.34 -7.49 3.23
CA GLY A 39 11.53 -6.64 4.09
C GLY A 39 11.64 -5.16 3.80
N VAL A 40 10.81 -4.40 4.50
CA VAL A 40 10.76 -2.94 4.39
C VAL A 40 10.56 -2.34 5.77
N SER A 41 11.28 -1.25 6.03
CA SER A 41 11.06 -0.38 7.17
C SER A 41 10.72 1.00 6.63
N ALA A 42 9.50 1.45 6.83
CA ALA A 42 9.00 2.71 6.30
C ALA A 42 8.49 3.62 7.41
N THR A 43 8.80 4.89 7.28
CA THR A 43 8.30 5.94 8.18
C THR A 43 7.58 6.99 7.36
N TYR A 44 6.35 7.29 7.69
CA TYR A 44 5.52 8.23 6.97
C TYR A 44 5.15 9.43 7.85
N LYS A 45 5.45 10.62 7.35
CA LYS A 45 4.88 11.86 7.90
C LYS A 45 3.46 12.06 7.38
N LYS A 46 3.22 11.63 6.14
CA LYS A 46 1.91 11.66 5.51
C LYS A 46 1.85 10.55 4.47
N LEU A 47 0.87 9.69 4.59
CA LEU A 47 0.58 8.67 3.59
C LEU A 47 -0.90 8.79 3.22
N ASN A 48 -1.13 9.32 2.02
CA ASN A 48 -2.48 9.42 1.45
C ASN A 48 -2.41 8.86 0.04
N GLY A 49 -2.59 7.56 -0.06
CA GLY A 49 -2.39 6.81 -1.29
C GLY A 49 -1.73 5.48 -0.97
N PHE A 50 -0.84 5.01 -1.83
CA PHE A 50 -0.18 3.72 -1.63
C PHE A 50 1.27 3.73 -2.10
N GLU A 51 2.08 2.83 -1.51
CA GLU A 51 3.38 2.44 -2.01
C GLU A 51 3.40 0.94 -2.22
N GLN A 52 4.08 0.47 -3.26
CA GLN A 52 4.15 -0.93 -3.62
C GLN A 52 5.60 -1.39 -3.66
N PHE A 53 5.87 -2.54 -3.05
CA PHE A 53 7.20 -3.15 -3.01
C PHE A 53 7.12 -4.56 -3.57
N SER A 54 8.10 -4.93 -4.39
CA SER A 54 8.17 -6.26 -5.01
C SER A 54 9.25 -7.10 -4.35
N PHE A 55 8.94 -8.38 -4.12
CA PHE A 55 9.84 -9.34 -3.50
C PHE A 55 9.87 -10.63 -4.31
N LEU A 56 11.07 -11.20 -4.45
CA LEU A 56 11.24 -12.54 -5.02
C LEU A 56 11.49 -13.53 -3.90
N LEU A 57 10.53 -14.41 -3.70
CA LEU A 57 10.59 -15.45 -2.69
C LEU A 57 10.86 -16.81 -3.34
N LYS A 58 11.26 -17.79 -2.56
CA LYS A 58 11.44 -19.16 -3.04
C LYS A 58 10.06 -19.77 -3.34
N LYS A 59 9.96 -20.54 -4.40
CA LYS A 59 8.74 -21.23 -4.79
C LYS A 59 8.49 -22.43 -3.86
N GLU A 60 7.21 -22.68 -3.56
CA GLU A 60 6.79 -23.79 -2.72
C GLU A 60 7.47 -23.83 -1.35
N GLN A 61 7.68 -22.66 -0.77
CA GLN A 61 8.30 -22.45 0.53
C GLN A 61 7.33 -21.76 1.47
N SER A 62 7.30 -22.21 2.73
CA SER A 62 6.51 -21.52 3.76
C SER A 62 7.30 -20.36 4.35
N TYR A 63 6.62 -19.24 4.51
CA TYR A 63 7.17 -18.01 5.08
C TYR A 63 6.28 -17.46 6.17
N ASP A 64 6.90 -16.82 7.14
CA ASP A 64 6.21 -15.99 8.11
C ASP A 64 6.41 -14.53 7.71
N LEU A 65 5.32 -13.82 7.48
CA LEU A 65 5.35 -12.37 7.30
C LEU A 65 5.18 -11.74 8.68
N HIS A 66 6.28 -11.23 9.22
CA HIS A 66 6.26 -10.45 10.45
C HIS A 66 5.99 -9.00 10.11
N TYR A 67 4.97 -8.41 10.70
CA TYR A 67 4.64 -7.02 10.44
C TYR A 67 4.34 -6.28 11.74
N ASP A 68 4.77 -5.05 11.77
CA ASP A 68 4.64 -4.16 12.92
C ASP A 68 4.27 -2.77 12.39
N LEU A 69 3.15 -2.25 12.84
CA LEU A 69 2.67 -0.93 12.48
C LEU A 69 2.48 -0.07 13.72
N GLU A 70 3.06 1.12 13.67
CA GLU A 70 2.81 2.17 14.64
C GLU A 70 2.03 3.26 13.95
N ILE A 71 0.80 3.51 14.38
CA ILE A 71 -0.10 4.47 13.72
C ILE A 71 -0.37 5.63 14.66
N GLU A 72 0.13 6.82 14.29
CA GLU A 72 -0.10 8.05 15.04
C GLU A 72 -1.38 8.74 14.62
N ALA A 73 -1.75 8.62 13.34
CA ALA A 73 -2.97 9.23 12.79
C ALA A 73 -3.41 8.49 11.56
N GLY A 74 -4.72 8.54 11.25
CA GLY A 74 -5.31 7.94 10.06
C GLY A 74 -5.40 6.43 10.11
N VAL A 75 -5.51 5.83 8.92
CA VAL A 75 -5.67 4.39 8.74
C VAL A 75 -4.61 3.89 7.77
N MET A 76 -3.99 2.78 8.08
CA MET A 76 -3.06 2.08 7.19
C MET A 76 -3.59 0.70 6.85
N LYS A 77 -3.31 0.26 5.64
CA LYS A 77 -3.69 -1.05 5.14
C LYS A 77 -2.49 -1.74 4.52
N LEU A 78 -2.23 -2.96 4.97
CA LEU A 78 -1.16 -3.79 4.44
C LEU A 78 -1.79 -4.88 3.55
N ILE A 79 -1.38 -4.94 2.28
CA ILE A 79 -1.92 -5.88 1.31
C ILE A 79 -0.77 -6.63 0.67
N MET A 80 -0.86 -7.96 0.61
CA MET A 80 0.09 -8.78 -0.11
C MET A 80 -0.59 -9.45 -1.29
N ARG A 81 0.02 -9.34 -2.48
CA ARG A 81 -0.48 -9.93 -3.72
C ARG A 81 0.57 -10.84 -4.35
N ASP A 82 0.12 -11.88 -5.05
CA ASP A 82 1.01 -12.72 -5.85
C ASP A 82 1.21 -12.13 -7.27
N LYS A 83 1.94 -12.83 -8.11
CA LYS A 83 2.21 -12.41 -9.50
C LYS A 83 0.92 -12.19 -10.30
N GLY A 84 -0.14 -12.94 -10.02
CA GLY A 84 -1.44 -12.81 -10.66
C GLY A 84 -2.32 -11.71 -10.07
N LYS A 85 -1.78 -10.86 -9.22
CA LYS A 85 -2.49 -9.79 -8.51
C LYS A 85 -3.57 -10.29 -7.55
N ARG A 86 -3.56 -11.57 -7.23
CA ARG A 86 -4.49 -12.15 -6.26
C ARG A 86 -4.07 -11.71 -4.85
N VAL A 87 -5.04 -11.22 -4.07
CA VAL A 87 -4.79 -10.85 -2.67
C VAL A 87 -4.60 -12.10 -1.84
N ILE A 88 -3.42 -12.24 -1.24
CA ILE A 88 -3.09 -13.34 -0.34
C ILE A 88 -3.37 -12.93 1.11
N PHE A 89 -3.10 -11.66 1.44
CA PHE A 89 -3.24 -11.14 2.79
C PHE A 89 -3.66 -9.67 2.71
N GLU A 90 -4.55 -9.28 3.62
CA GLU A 90 -5.04 -7.91 3.72
C GLU A 90 -5.38 -7.60 5.17
N LYS A 91 -4.81 -6.51 5.70
CA LYS A 91 -5.07 -6.06 7.07
C LYS A 91 -5.16 -4.55 7.13
N GLU A 92 -6.29 -4.03 7.59
CA GLU A 92 -6.51 -2.61 7.83
C GLU A 92 -6.39 -2.30 9.32
N MET A 93 -5.70 -1.21 9.65
CA MET A 93 -5.39 -0.86 11.02
C MET A 93 -5.50 0.65 11.25
N ASP A 94 -6.07 1.03 12.37
CA ASP A 94 -6.14 2.42 12.84
C ASP A 94 -5.37 2.62 14.16
N SER A 95 -4.76 1.58 14.67
CA SER A 95 -3.98 1.57 15.91
C SER A 95 -2.76 0.66 15.75
N ASP A 96 -1.84 0.74 16.69
CA ASP A 96 -0.62 -0.06 16.67
C ASP A 96 -0.94 -1.55 16.67
N LEU A 97 -0.22 -2.30 15.84
CA LEU A 97 -0.39 -3.74 15.72
C LEU A 97 0.93 -4.41 15.36
N GLU A 98 1.25 -5.49 16.06
CA GLU A 98 2.35 -6.39 15.73
C GLU A 98 1.78 -7.80 15.61
N ASP A 99 2.00 -8.46 14.48
CA ASP A 99 1.45 -9.80 14.24
C ASP A 99 2.28 -10.55 13.21
N VAL A 100 1.92 -11.81 12.98
CA VAL A 100 2.59 -12.70 12.04
C VAL A 100 1.54 -13.40 11.18
N PHE A 101 1.77 -13.40 9.86
CA PHE A 101 0.96 -14.14 8.90
C PHE A 101 1.81 -15.23 8.24
N THR A 102 1.35 -16.46 8.30
CA THR A 102 2.03 -17.60 7.69
C THR A 102 1.39 -18.00 6.39
N PHE A 103 2.18 -18.19 5.33
CA PHE A 103 1.70 -18.59 4.02
C PHE A 103 2.73 -19.47 3.31
N THR A 104 2.25 -20.20 2.29
CA THR A 104 3.11 -21.02 1.44
C THR A 104 3.08 -20.44 0.02
N THR A 105 4.25 -20.24 -0.56
CA THR A 105 4.37 -19.66 -1.88
C THR A 105 4.02 -20.66 -2.98
N VAL A 106 3.30 -20.20 -3.99
CA VAL A 106 3.07 -20.95 -5.23
C VAL A 106 3.92 -20.35 -6.35
N LYS A 107 4.09 -19.04 -6.33
CA LYS A 107 4.88 -18.27 -7.30
C LYS A 107 6.00 -17.53 -6.58
N ARG A 108 7.02 -17.11 -7.33
CA ARG A 108 8.17 -16.41 -6.74
C ARG A 108 7.90 -14.93 -6.49
N LEU A 109 7.20 -14.28 -7.39
CA LEU A 109 6.98 -12.83 -7.29
C LEU A 109 5.79 -12.53 -6.38
N HIS A 110 6.05 -11.70 -5.39
CA HIS A 110 5.03 -11.18 -4.48
C HIS A 110 5.17 -9.67 -4.37
N ARG A 111 4.04 -9.00 -4.20
CA ARG A 111 4.00 -7.55 -4.04
C ARG A 111 3.31 -7.23 -2.73
N VAL A 112 3.90 -6.30 -1.99
CA VAL A 112 3.31 -5.78 -0.76
C VAL A 112 2.97 -4.32 -0.97
N GLU A 113 1.70 -3.97 -0.76
CA GLU A 113 1.22 -2.59 -0.83
C GLU A 113 0.98 -2.07 0.58
N ILE A 114 1.42 -0.85 0.82
CA ILE A 114 1.06 -0.10 2.01
C ILE A 114 0.14 1.01 1.55
N GLU A 115 -1.13 0.94 1.92
CA GLU A 115 -2.10 1.98 1.65
C GLU A 115 -2.33 2.80 2.90
N GLY A 116 -2.55 4.09 2.74
CA GLY A 116 -2.87 4.97 3.85
C GLY A 116 -3.93 5.97 3.47
N GLU A 117 -4.75 6.33 4.45
CA GLU A 117 -5.74 7.39 4.34
C GLU A 117 -5.44 8.40 5.43
N GLN A 118 -4.84 9.51 5.05
CA GLN A 118 -4.32 10.55 5.95
C GLN A 118 -3.49 9.96 7.09
N ALA A 119 -2.68 8.96 6.78
CA ALA A 119 -1.95 8.18 7.75
C ALA A 119 -0.61 8.81 8.11
N LYS A 120 -0.24 8.68 9.37
CA LYS A 120 1.06 9.04 9.89
C LYS A 120 1.53 7.93 10.82
N GLY A 121 2.75 7.47 10.62
CA GLY A 121 3.30 6.42 11.46
C GLY A 121 4.41 5.63 10.79
N LYS A 122 4.64 4.42 11.29
CA LYS A 122 5.68 3.52 10.80
C LYS A 122 5.08 2.19 10.41
N CYS A 123 5.65 1.59 9.35
CA CYS A 123 5.30 0.25 8.92
C CYS A 123 6.58 -0.54 8.70
N ASN A 124 6.73 -1.62 9.45
CA ASN A 124 7.86 -2.53 9.29
C ASN A 124 7.31 -3.91 8.99
N PHE A 125 7.85 -4.55 7.97
CA PHE A 125 7.51 -5.95 7.69
C PHE A 125 8.71 -6.67 7.10
N HIS A 126 8.80 -7.99 7.34
CA HIS A 126 9.82 -8.83 6.74
C HIS A 126 9.33 -10.26 6.60
N PHE A 127 9.87 -10.96 5.62
CA PHE A 127 9.61 -12.36 5.35
C PHE A 127 10.70 -13.23 5.97
N LYS A 128 10.29 -14.22 6.74
CA LYS A 128 11.20 -15.20 7.33
C LYS A 128 10.82 -16.60 6.86
N GLU A 129 11.77 -17.35 6.32
CA GLU A 129 11.53 -18.73 5.93
C GLU A 129 11.21 -19.59 7.15
N ARG A 130 10.16 -20.39 7.03
CA ARG A 130 9.90 -21.43 8.02
C ARG A 130 10.71 -22.67 7.66
N THR A 131 11.63 -23.02 8.52
CA THR A 131 12.34 -24.29 8.43
C THR A 131 11.51 -25.34 9.13
N THR A 132 11.08 -26.34 8.37
CA THR A 132 10.46 -27.55 8.92
C THR A 132 11.52 -28.52 9.36
#